data_4020c272329ff3522f99e0d4bd6b6d75
#
_entry.id   4020c272329ff3522f99e0d4bd6b6d75
#
_cell.length_a   1.000
_cell.length_b   1.000
_cell.length_c   1.000
_cell.angle_alpha   90.00
_cell.angle_beta   90.00
_cell.angle_gamma   90.00
#
_symmetry.space_group_name_H-M   'P 1'
#
loop_
_entity.id
_entity.type
_entity.pdbx_description
1 polymer ?
#
loop_
_entity_poly.entity_id
_entity_poly.type
_entity_poly.pdbx_seq_one_letter_code
_entity_poly.pdbx_strand_id
1 'polypeptide(L)'
;MVAILDLKNTLAKMPMMQGRRPQSTEAERKATGAFVTLAPYRDGNIYSAKFSGEAAWERHPNGDELVQIVDGACTMHLMTETGPESHHVTAGTTIVVPQNTWHRFSAPNGVSIVTATPRPTEHLTVDVEDPRSLGDADRAANSEHKVR
;
A
#
# COMPACT_ATOMS: atom_id res chain seq x y z
N MET A 1 8.08 -24.75 -5.86
CA MET A 1 8.85 -24.36 -4.66
C MET A 1 7.90 -23.88 -3.59
N VAL A 2 8.12 -24.29 -2.34
CA VAL A 2 7.35 -23.79 -1.19
C VAL A 2 8.05 -22.58 -0.60
N ALA A 3 7.31 -21.49 -0.37
CA ALA A 3 7.79 -20.34 0.39
C ALA A 3 7.17 -20.40 1.80
N ILE A 4 8.02 -20.36 2.83
CA ILE A 4 7.60 -20.31 4.22
C ILE A 4 8.10 -18.97 4.78
N LEU A 5 7.17 -18.11 5.18
CA LEU A 5 7.46 -16.74 5.57
C LEU A 5 7.23 -16.59 7.08
N ASP A 6 8.30 -16.35 7.82
CA ASP A 6 8.23 -16.00 9.24
C ASP A 6 7.99 -14.49 9.37
N LEU A 7 6.73 -14.09 9.36
CA LEU A 7 6.33 -12.68 9.35
C LEU A 7 6.78 -11.94 10.61
N LYS A 8 6.66 -12.57 11.77
CA LYS A 8 7.06 -11.96 13.03
C LYS A 8 8.54 -11.60 13.00
N ASN A 9 9.38 -12.55 12.60
CA ASN A 9 10.82 -12.36 12.56
C ASN A 9 11.25 -11.39 11.46
N THR A 10 10.63 -11.49 10.29
CA THR A 10 10.90 -10.59 9.15
C THR A 10 10.58 -9.15 9.52
N LEU A 11 9.40 -8.89 10.05
CA LEU A 11 8.98 -7.53 10.43
C LEU A 11 9.80 -6.97 11.58
N ALA A 12 10.19 -7.81 12.55
CA ALA A 12 11.03 -7.38 13.67
C ALA A 12 12.40 -6.87 13.21
N LYS A 13 12.94 -7.40 12.12
CA LYS A 13 14.24 -7.00 11.56
C LYS A 13 14.17 -5.84 10.59
N MET A 14 12.99 -5.50 10.09
CA MET A 14 12.82 -4.40 9.16
C MET A 14 12.89 -3.06 9.88
N PRO A 15 13.59 -2.05 9.30
CA PRO A 15 13.47 -0.69 9.78
C PRO A 15 12.09 -0.12 9.47
N MET A 16 11.71 0.94 10.16
CA MET A 16 10.50 1.70 9.84
C MET A 16 10.88 2.93 9.02
N MET A 17 10.22 3.15 7.88
CA MET A 17 10.29 4.42 7.18
C MET A 17 9.49 5.45 7.96
N GLN A 18 10.15 6.45 8.52
CA GLN A 18 9.49 7.53 9.25
C GLN A 18 9.06 8.64 8.30
N GLY A 19 7.87 9.20 8.54
CA GLY A 19 7.42 10.38 7.83
C GLY A 19 7.21 10.16 6.33
N ARG A 20 6.67 9.01 5.93
CA ARG A 20 6.27 8.78 4.53
C ARG A 20 5.33 9.88 4.07
N ARG A 21 5.49 10.33 2.84
CA ARG A 21 4.65 11.37 2.23
C ARG A 21 4.08 10.86 0.91
N PRO A 22 2.94 11.42 0.45
CA PRO A 22 2.37 11.04 -0.84
C PRO A 22 3.35 11.16 -2.01
N GLN A 23 4.30 12.08 -1.94
CA GLN A 23 5.31 12.30 -2.97
C GLN A 23 6.49 11.32 -2.91
N SER A 24 6.59 10.50 -1.85
CA SER A 24 7.66 9.52 -1.73
C SER A 24 7.63 8.53 -2.90
N THR A 25 8.75 8.42 -3.61
CA THR A 25 8.87 7.53 -4.77
C THR A 25 9.10 6.09 -4.36
N GLU A 26 8.90 5.16 -5.29
CA GLU A 26 9.22 3.75 -5.05
C GLU A 26 10.70 3.55 -4.71
N ALA A 27 11.59 4.25 -5.42
CA ALA A 27 13.02 4.19 -5.15
C ALA A 27 13.37 4.67 -3.73
N GLU A 28 12.75 5.75 -3.29
CA GLU A 28 12.92 6.25 -1.91
C GLU A 28 12.40 5.25 -0.89
N ARG A 29 11.23 4.66 -1.11
CA ARG A 29 10.67 3.65 -0.20
C ARG A 29 11.58 2.42 -0.11
N LYS A 30 12.02 1.89 -1.23
CA LYS A 30 12.92 0.72 -1.27
C LYS A 30 14.25 0.98 -0.58
N ALA A 31 14.80 2.17 -0.77
CA ALA A 31 16.09 2.54 -0.18
C ALA A 31 16.08 2.50 1.36
N THR A 32 14.90 2.64 1.99
CA THR A 32 14.79 2.56 3.45
C THR A 32 14.95 1.14 4.00
N GLY A 33 14.75 0.10 3.19
CA GLY A 33 14.65 -1.28 3.63
C GLY A 33 13.33 -1.63 4.30
N ALA A 34 12.39 -0.69 4.36
CA ALA A 34 11.10 -0.84 5.02
C ALA A 34 9.99 -1.37 4.09
N PHE A 35 10.30 -1.59 2.81
CA PHE A 35 9.37 -2.11 1.80
C PHE A 35 10.04 -3.29 1.09
N VAL A 36 9.53 -4.49 1.32
CA VAL A 36 10.18 -5.74 0.92
C VAL A 36 9.20 -6.65 0.17
N THR A 37 9.68 -7.23 -0.92
CA THR A 37 8.98 -8.33 -1.58
C THR A 37 9.34 -9.64 -0.89
N LEU A 38 8.33 -10.36 -0.38
CA LEU A 38 8.54 -11.58 0.37
C LEU A 38 8.52 -12.82 -0.52
N ALA A 39 7.55 -12.91 -1.42
CA ALA A 39 7.40 -14.08 -2.30
C ALA A 39 6.48 -13.76 -3.48
N PRO A 40 6.65 -14.45 -4.62
CA PRO A 40 5.63 -14.45 -5.67
C PRO A 40 4.35 -15.10 -5.17
N TYR A 41 3.21 -14.57 -5.58
CA TYR A 41 1.92 -15.17 -5.29
C TYR A 41 0.93 -14.84 -6.39
N ARG A 42 0.36 -15.87 -7.04
CA ARG A 42 -0.57 -15.72 -8.17
C ARG A 42 0.00 -14.78 -9.25
N ASP A 43 -0.77 -13.76 -9.64
CA ASP A 43 -0.39 -12.74 -10.63
C ASP A 43 0.33 -11.52 -10.03
N GLY A 44 0.83 -11.65 -8.82
CA GLY A 44 1.54 -10.60 -8.09
C GLY A 44 2.52 -11.14 -7.08
N ASN A 45 2.57 -10.50 -5.92
CA ASN A 45 3.49 -10.86 -4.86
C ASN A 45 2.87 -10.65 -3.48
N ILE A 46 3.50 -11.29 -2.49
CA ILE A 46 3.32 -10.95 -1.08
C ILE A 46 4.42 -9.96 -0.71
N TYR A 47 4.01 -8.84 -0.13
CA TYR A 47 4.89 -7.76 0.32
C TYR A 47 4.75 -7.53 1.81
N SER A 48 5.78 -6.94 2.41
CA SER A 48 5.68 -6.32 3.73
C SER A 48 6.15 -4.88 3.66
N ALA A 49 5.54 -4.04 4.51
CA ALA A 49 5.94 -2.66 4.66
C ALA A 49 5.79 -2.22 6.11
N LYS A 50 6.65 -1.28 6.53
CA LYS A 50 6.69 -0.77 7.88
C LYS A 50 6.98 0.73 7.83
N PHE A 51 5.96 1.55 8.10
CA PHE A 51 6.10 3.00 7.92
C PHE A 51 5.21 3.81 8.88
N SER A 52 5.58 5.06 9.10
CA SER A 52 4.72 6.10 9.61
C SER A 52 4.51 7.18 8.56
N GLY A 53 3.42 7.94 8.67
CA GLY A 53 3.11 9.05 7.77
C GLY A 53 1.96 8.75 6.81
N GLU A 54 1.99 9.41 5.66
CA GLU A 54 0.90 9.40 4.70
C GLU A 54 1.33 8.75 3.39
N ALA A 55 0.55 7.79 2.90
CA ALA A 55 0.75 7.20 1.59
C ALA A 55 0.02 8.00 0.51
N ALA A 56 0.45 7.85 -0.74
CA ALA A 56 -0.32 8.32 -1.88
C ALA A 56 -1.47 7.37 -2.21
N TRP A 57 -2.42 7.85 -3.01
CA TRP A 57 -3.45 7.00 -3.58
C TRP A 57 -2.84 5.99 -4.53
N GLU A 58 -3.32 4.76 -4.46
CA GLU A 58 -2.98 3.70 -5.41
C GLU A 58 -4.19 2.83 -5.69
N ARG A 59 -4.14 2.10 -6.82
CA ARG A 59 -5.13 1.09 -7.18
C ARG A 59 -4.48 -0.05 -7.96
N HIS A 60 -5.15 -1.19 -7.97
CA HIS A 60 -4.70 -2.40 -8.65
C HIS A 60 -5.74 -2.80 -9.70
N PRO A 61 -5.49 -2.52 -10.99
CA PRO A 61 -6.50 -2.73 -12.04
C PRO A 61 -6.87 -4.19 -12.29
N ASN A 62 -6.00 -5.14 -11.93
CA ASN A 62 -6.15 -6.54 -12.32
C ASN A 62 -6.74 -7.46 -11.24
N GLY A 63 -7.02 -6.96 -10.05
CA GLY A 63 -7.61 -7.80 -9.02
C GLY A 63 -7.72 -7.13 -7.66
N ASP A 64 -8.32 -7.84 -6.72
CA ASP A 64 -8.42 -7.40 -5.32
C ASP A 64 -7.05 -7.48 -4.65
N GLU A 65 -6.80 -6.55 -3.73
CA GLU A 65 -5.65 -6.61 -2.84
C GLU A 65 -6.09 -7.07 -1.45
N LEU A 66 -5.35 -8.00 -0.86
CA LEU A 66 -5.51 -8.37 0.54
C LEU A 66 -4.47 -7.63 1.36
N VAL A 67 -4.91 -6.92 2.41
CA VAL A 67 -4.05 -6.18 3.33
C VAL A 67 -4.26 -6.70 4.74
N GLN A 68 -3.18 -7.10 5.40
CA GLN A 68 -3.21 -7.48 6.81
C GLN A 68 -2.44 -6.47 7.64
N ILE A 69 -3.07 -5.96 8.69
CA ILE A 69 -2.40 -5.13 9.70
C ILE A 69 -1.78 -6.06 10.72
N VAL A 70 -0.46 -6.08 10.76
CA VAL A 70 0.29 -7.01 11.64
C VAL A 70 0.66 -6.36 12.95
N ASP A 71 1.00 -5.06 12.92
CA ASP A 71 1.35 -4.28 14.10
C ASP A 71 1.00 -2.81 13.88
N GLY A 72 0.72 -2.09 14.98
CA GLY A 72 0.33 -0.70 14.93
C GLY A 72 -1.09 -0.48 14.44
N ALA A 73 -1.33 0.68 13.83
CA ALA A 73 -2.64 1.09 13.36
C ALA A 73 -2.53 2.07 12.20
N CYS A 74 -3.57 2.11 11.38
CA CYS A 74 -3.70 3.12 10.33
C CYS A 74 -5.17 3.42 10.06
N THR A 75 -5.39 4.50 9.32
CA THR A 75 -6.68 4.74 8.67
C THR A 75 -6.52 4.38 7.20
N MET A 76 -7.39 3.52 6.71
CA MET A 76 -7.50 3.17 5.30
C MET A 76 -8.59 4.04 4.68
N HIS A 77 -8.21 4.86 3.70
CA HIS A 77 -9.15 5.65 2.90
C HIS A 77 -9.40 4.95 1.57
N LEU A 78 -10.67 4.82 1.18
CA LEU A 78 -11.06 4.17 -0.07
C LEU A 78 -12.09 5.03 -0.81
N MET A 79 -11.99 5.06 -2.14
CA MET A 79 -12.98 5.65 -3.01
C MET A 79 -13.88 4.55 -3.57
N THR A 80 -14.99 4.28 -2.88
CA THR A 80 -15.93 3.23 -3.30
C THR A 80 -16.94 3.76 -4.31
N GLU A 81 -17.71 2.86 -4.93
CA GLU A 81 -18.78 3.22 -5.85
C GLU A 81 -19.85 4.11 -5.21
N THR A 82 -20.05 3.97 -3.90
CA THR A 82 -21.04 4.74 -3.15
C THR A 82 -20.44 6.01 -2.51
N GLY A 83 -19.15 6.27 -2.73
CA GLY A 83 -18.46 7.45 -2.22
C GLY A 83 -17.23 7.10 -1.37
N PRO A 84 -16.60 8.13 -0.75
CA PRO A 84 -15.42 7.91 0.07
C PRO A 84 -15.77 7.19 1.38
N GLU A 85 -14.90 6.27 1.77
CA GLU A 85 -14.96 5.58 3.07
C GLU A 85 -13.60 5.70 3.76
N SER A 86 -13.63 5.75 5.08
CA SER A 86 -12.43 5.74 5.91
C SER A 86 -12.62 4.79 7.09
N HIS A 87 -11.67 3.90 7.29
CA HIS A 87 -11.72 2.89 8.35
C HIS A 87 -10.46 2.94 9.18
N HIS A 88 -10.59 3.15 10.49
CA HIS A 88 -9.48 3.00 11.41
C HIS A 88 -9.29 1.51 11.73
N VAL A 89 -8.11 0.99 11.46
CA VAL A 89 -7.81 -0.44 11.57
C VAL A 89 -6.54 -0.66 12.38
N THR A 90 -6.55 -1.72 13.17
CA THR A 90 -5.47 -2.06 14.10
C THR A 90 -4.93 -3.46 13.81
N ALA A 91 -3.85 -3.83 14.50
CA ALA A 91 -3.23 -5.15 14.38
C ALA A 91 -4.27 -6.28 14.52
N GLY A 92 -4.17 -7.27 13.64
CA GLY A 92 -5.12 -8.39 13.55
C GLY A 92 -6.26 -8.17 12.57
N THR A 93 -6.35 -7.00 11.92
CA THR A 93 -7.38 -6.70 10.92
C THR A 93 -6.90 -7.10 9.53
N THR A 94 -7.78 -7.71 8.77
CA THR A 94 -7.58 -8.00 7.34
C THR A 94 -8.58 -7.18 6.53
N ILE A 95 -8.10 -6.55 5.47
CA ILE A 95 -8.90 -5.74 4.56
C ILE A 95 -8.79 -6.35 3.17
N VAL A 96 -9.92 -6.49 2.48
CA VAL A 96 -9.94 -6.78 1.04
C VAL A 96 -10.29 -5.49 0.32
N VAL A 97 -9.31 -4.96 -0.41
CA VAL A 97 -9.52 -3.79 -1.26
C VAL A 97 -9.99 -4.28 -2.62
N PRO A 98 -11.21 -3.92 -3.06
CA PRO A 98 -11.73 -4.40 -4.34
C PRO A 98 -10.88 -3.95 -5.52
N GLN A 99 -10.90 -4.75 -6.58
CA GLN A 99 -10.24 -4.46 -7.84
C GLN A 99 -10.48 -3.02 -8.29
N ASN A 100 -9.41 -2.36 -8.70
CA ASN A 100 -9.44 -1.01 -9.27
C ASN A 100 -10.00 0.09 -8.35
N THR A 101 -9.99 -0.14 -7.04
CA THR A 101 -10.46 0.82 -6.04
C THR A 101 -9.29 1.66 -5.54
N TRP A 102 -9.39 2.98 -5.69
CA TRP A 102 -8.42 3.90 -5.12
C TRP A 102 -8.43 3.81 -3.59
N HIS A 103 -7.26 3.63 -3.02
CA HIS A 103 -7.08 3.56 -1.58
C HIS A 103 -5.74 4.15 -1.15
N ARG A 104 -5.65 4.59 0.11
CA ARG A 104 -4.40 5.05 0.71
C ARG A 104 -4.39 4.85 2.22
N PHE A 105 -3.18 4.81 2.78
CA PHE A 105 -2.95 4.66 4.21
C PHE A 105 -2.59 6.00 4.85
N SER A 106 -3.11 6.22 6.05
CA SER A 106 -2.64 7.25 6.97
C SER A 106 -2.23 6.57 8.27
N ALA A 107 -0.96 6.63 8.62
CA ALA A 107 -0.40 5.93 9.78
C ALA A 107 0.49 6.87 10.60
N PRO A 108 -0.08 7.86 11.31
CA PRO A 108 0.71 8.88 12.01
C PRO A 108 1.65 8.30 13.08
N ASN A 109 1.27 7.17 13.69
CA ASN A 109 2.04 6.52 14.75
C ASN A 109 2.75 5.24 14.31
N GLY A 110 2.67 4.92 13.02
CA GLY A 110 3.32 3.74 12.45
C GLY A 110 2.44 2.51 12.33
N VAL A 111 2.69 1.74 11.28
CA VAL A 111 1.98 0.51 10.95
C VAL A 111 2.94 -0.48 10.29
N SER A 112 2.73 -1.76 10.58
CA SER A 112 3.37 -2.86 9.85
C SER A 112 2.29 -3.64 9.13
N ILE A 113 2.45 -3.81 7.83
CA ILE A 113 1.48 -4.49 6.97
C ILE A 113 2.12 -5.62 6.18
N VAL A 114 1.30 -6.61 5.86
CA VAL A 114 1.60 -7.64 4.87
C VAL A 114 0.47 -7.62 3.85
N THR A 115 0.81 -7.63 2.58
CA THR A 115 -0.18 -7.57 1.50
C THR A 115 0.02 -8.71 0.50
N ALA A 116 -1.09 -9.14 -0.11
CA ALA A 116 -1.06 -9.92 -1.33
C ALA A 116 -1.64 -9.03 -2.44
N THR A 117 -0.76 -8.61 -3.35
CA THR A 117 -1.05 -7.55 -4.30
C THR A 117 -0.88 -8.02 -5.73
N PRO A 118 -1.93 -7.95 -6.58
CA PRO A 118 -1.80 -8.25 -8.00
C PRO A 118 -1.05 -7.15 -8.74
N ARG A 119 -0.36 -7.52 -9.82
CA ARG A 119 0.29 -6.56 -10.72
C ARG A 119 -0.69 -6.07 -11.77
N PRO A 120 -0.54 -4.85 -12.29
CA PRO A 120 0.34 -3.78 -11.84
C PRO A 120 -0.33 -2.94 -10.75
N THR A 121 0.44 -2.03 -10.17
CA THR A 121 -0.08 -0.98 -9.28
C THR A 121 0.04 0.37 -9.97
N GLU A 122 -1.05 1.11 -10.05
CA GLU A 122 -1.04 2.52 -10.41
C GLU A 122 -0.95 3.33 -9.11
N HIS A 123 0.15 4.04 -8.93
CA HIS A 123 0.48 4.73 -7.69
C HIS A 123 0.73 6.22 -7.97
N LEU A 124 -0.06 7.09 -7.35
CA LEU A 124 0.14 8.54 -7.51
C LEU A 124 1.40 8.99 -6.78
N THR A 125 1.96 10.10 -7.25
CA THR A 125 3.14 10.76 -6.66
C THR A 125 2.82 12.18 -6.23
N VAL A 126 1.54 12.52 -6.14
CA VAL A 126 1.03 13.81 -5.70
C VAL A 126 0.02 13.62 -4.59
N ASP A 127 -0.14 14.65 -3.75
CA ASP A 127 -1.16 14.69 -2.71
C ASP A 127 -2.42 15.34 -3.26
N VAL A 128 -3.46 14.55 -3.48
CA VAL A 128 -4.77 15.01 -3.91
C VAL A 128 -5.84 14.46 -2.98
N GLU A 129 -6.88 15.22 -2.75
CA GLU A 129 -7.98 14.79 -1.87
C GLU A 129 -8.77 13.65 -2.51
N ASP A 130 -9.12 13.77 -3.78
CA ASP A 130 -9.83 12.75 -4.55
C ASP A 130 -9.06 12.41 -5.82
N PRO A 131 -8.50 11.21 -5.94
CA PRO A 131 -7.73 10.81 -7.11
C PRO A 131 -8.56 10.77 -8.39
N ARG A 132 -9.88 10.67 -8.28
CA ARG A 132 -10.80 10.65 -9.42
C ARG A 132 -10.97 12.05 -10.04
N SER A 133 -10.53 13.10 -9.35
CA SER A 133 -10.54 14.47 -9.88
C SER A 133 -9.50 14.70 -10.96
N LEU A 134 -8.48 13.83 -11.06
CA LEU A 134 -7.45 13.93 -12.07
C LEU A 134 -7.94 13.37 -13.40
N GLY A 135 -7.77 14.15 -14.47
CA GLY A 135 -7.95 13.66 -15.83
C GLY A 135 -6.85 12.63 -16.18
N ASP A 136 -7.05 11.88 -17.26
CA ASP A 136 -6.14 10.79 -17.65
C ASP A 136 -4.70 11.27 -17.86
N ALA A 137 -4.51 12.42 -18.52
CA ALA A 137 -3.19 12.99 -18.75
C ALA A 137 -2.50 13.44 -17.46
N ASP A 138 -3.23 14.10 -16.56
CA ASP A 138 -2.70 14.56 -15.28
C ASP A 138 -2.37 13.37 -14.37
N ARG A 139 -3.22 12.37 -14.37
CA ARG A 139 -2.96 11.14 -13.59
C ARG A 139 -1.72 10.43 -14.10
N ALA A 140 -1.57 10.27 -15.41
CA ALA A 140 -0.40 9.65 -16.02
C ALA A 140 0.90 10.41 -15.71
N ALA A 141 0.85 11.75 -15.73
CA ALA A 141 1.99 12.61 -15.43
C ALA A 141 2.39 12.58 -13.94
N ASN A 142 1.46 12.23 -13.04
CA ASN A 142 1.64 12.28 -11.60
C ASN A 142 1.51 10.90 -10.94
N SER A 143 1.96 9.86 -11.63
CA SER A 143 1.91 8.50 -11.11
C SER A 143 3.15 7.70 -11.48
N GLU A 144 3.38 6.65 -10.71
CA GLU A 144 4.34 5.60 -10.99
C GLU A 144 3.56 4.33 -11.35
N HIS A 145 3.96 3.66 -12.43
CA HIS A 145 3.46 2.33 -12.77
C HIS A 145 4.43 1.29 -12.24
N LYS A 146 4.04 0.64 -11.16
CA LYS A 146 4.83 -0.46 -10.60
C LYS A 146 4.50 -1.73 -11.35
N VAL A 147 5.53 -2.41 -11.86
CA VAL A 147 5.39 -3.69 -12.56
C VAL A 147 5.00 -4.82 -11.60
N ARG A 148 5.06 -4.54 -10.33
CA ARG A 148 4.73 -5.50 -9.26
C ARG A 148 3.41 -5.17 -8.57
#